data_7603266556a95413c7fb0582b0882ebb
#
_entry.id   7603266556a95413c7fb0582b0882ebb
#
_cell.length_a   1.000
_cell.length_b   1.000
_cell.length_c   1.000
_cell.angle_alpha   90.00
_cell.angle_beta   90.00
_cell.angle_gamma   90.00
#
_symmetry.space_group_name_H-M   'P 1'
#
loop_
_entity.id
_entity.type
_entity.pdbx_description
1 polymer ?
#
loop_
_entity_poly.entity_id
_entity_poly.type
_entity_poly.pdbx_seq_one_letter_code
_entity_poly.pdbx_strand_id
1 'polypeptide(L)'
;MTLSLSLSEARRLALSAQGFGRVPRGAIAHRQLQAQIERLGVLQIDSVNAVVRSHYLPAFSRLGHYQAEHLDELAWGRARRRRLFEYWGHEASLLPLELYPLLRWRMRRAADGQGIYGQLAKFGVERRDVIDSVLQAVRERGALGAGSLSTRSEKAGPWWDWSAEKTALEWLFAAGEVTVAGRRGFERLYDLPERVIPGELLDQAELDEDEAQRRLLLRSVDALGVASEKDLRDYYRLDAGDSKRRVAELVEEATPKCPAAAGGSILSSAGVM
;
A
#
# COMPACT_ATOMS: atom_id res chain seq x y z
N MET A 1 -19.80 18.40 22.04
CA MET A 1 -19.50 17.51 23.17
C MET A 1 -18.16 16.86 22.88
N THR A 2 -17.12 17.16 23.64
CA THR A 2 -15.78 16.58 23.43
C THR A 2 -15.77 15.20 24.07
N LEU A 3 -15.51 14.16 23.26
CA LEU A 3 -15.31 12.81 23.77
C LEU A 3 -13.91 12.72 24.40
N SER A 4 -13.84 12.27 25.64
CA SER A 4 -12.58 12.01 26.32
C SER A 4 -12.40 10.51 26.50
N LEU A 5 -11.25 10.00 26.14
CA LEU A 5 -10.87 8.60 26.28
C LEU A 5 -9.68 8.49 27.23
N SER A 6 -9.75 7.54 28.13
CA SER A 6 -8.55 7.13 28.87
C SER A 6 -7.60 6.37 27.94
N LEU A 7 -6.32 6.33 28.29
CA LEU A 7 -5.31 5.58 27.51
C LEU A 7 -5.68 4.10 27.36
N SER A 8 -6.31 3.49 28.38
CA SER A 8 -6.75 2.10 28.32
C SER A 8 -7.91 1.88 27.34
N GLU A 9 -8.82 2.85 27.23
CA GLU A 9 -9.91 2.82 26.23
C GLU A 9 -9.38 3.01 24.83
N ALA A 10 -8.50 3.99 24.61
CA ALA A 10 -7.85 4.22 23.33
C ALA A 10 -7.11 2.96 22.83
N ARG A 11 -6.34 2.29 23.70
CA ARG A 11 -5.67 1.02 23.36
C ARG A 11 -6.64 -0.08 22.96
N ARG A 12 -7.76 -0.25 23.70
CA ARG A 12 -8.78 -1.25 23.37
C ARG A 12 -9.43 -0.97 22.02
N LEU A 13 -9.75 0.29 21.73
CA LEU A 13 -10.32 0.71 20.46
C LEU A 13 -9.34 0.42 19.31
N ALA A 14 -8.08 0.81 19.45
CA ALA A 14 -7.05 0.57 18.43
C ALA A 14 -6.86 -0.95 18.16
N LEU A 15 -6.76 -1.77 19.20
CA LEU A 15 -6.65 -3.22 19.06
C LEU A 15 -7.89 -3.82 18.40
N SER A 16 -9.08 -3.36 18.80
CA SER A 16 -10.34 -3.82 18.21
C SER A 16 -10.45 -3.47 16.72
N ALA A 17 -10.09 -2.23 16.35
CA ALA A 17 -10.07 -1.79 14.97
C ALA A 17 -9.17 -2.68 14.10
N GLN A 18 -8.00 -3.05 14.60
CA GLN A 18 -7.05 -3.92 13.89
C GLN A 18 -7.42 -5.42 13.91
N GLY A 19 -8.56 -5.78 14.47
CA GLY A 19 -9.04 -7.16 14.47
C GLY A 19 -8.48 -8.05 15.59
N PHE A 20 -7.82 -7.48 16.60
CA PHE A 20 -7.50 -8.22 17.80
C PHE A 20 -8.77 -8.44 18.63
N GLY A 21 -8.93 -9.64 19.13
CA GLY A 21 -10.09 -10.00 19.94
C GLY A 21 -10.30 -11.50 19.95
N ARG A 22 -11.38 -11.98 19.34
CA ARG A 22 -11.67 -13.41 19.28
C ARG A 22 -10.91 -14.06 18.13
N VAL A 23 -10.03 -14.97 18.44
CA VAL A 23 -9.43 -15.87 17.44
C VAL A 23 -10.53 -16.81 16.94
N PRO A 24 -10.74 -16.91 15.61
CA PRO A 24 -11.69 -17.87 15.04
C PRO A 24 -11.38 -19.31 15.48
N ARG A 25 -12.39 -20.13 15.64
CA ARG A 25 -12.22 -21.57 15.92
C ARG A 25 -12.19 -22.34 14.59
N GLY A 26 -11.30 -23.32 14.50
CA GLY A 26 -11.15 -24.18 13.32
C GLY A 26 -10.20 -23.61 12.26
N ALA A 27 -10.22 -24.21 11.07
CA ALA A 27 -9.37 -23.81 9.96
C ALA A 27 -9.79 -22.44 9.39
N ILE A 28 -8.81 -21.59 9.13
CA ILE A 28 -9.04 -20.25 8.58
C ILE A 28 -9.29 -20.36 7.08
N ALA A 29 -10.50 -19.98 6.65
CA ALA A 29 -10.86 -19.93 5.25
C ALA A 29 -10.31 -18.68 4.56
N HIS A 30 -10.12 -18.74 3.23
CA HIS A 30 -9.70 -17.59 2.41
C HIS A 30 -10.49 -16.30 2.70
N ARG A 31 -11.83 -16.41 2.86
CA ARG A 31 -12.68 -15.24 3.15
C ARG A 31 -12.33 -14.55 4.47
N GLN A 32 -11.97 -15.31 5.50
CA GLN A 32 -11.60 -14.73 6.80
C GLN A 32 -10.23 -14.04 6.70
N LEU A 33 -9.27 -14.66 5.99
CA LEU A 33 -7.98 -14.07 5.71
C LEU A 33 -8.13 -12.77 4.89
N GLN A 34 -8.88 -12.82 3.81
CA GLN A 34 -9.16 -11.65 2.97
C GLN A 34 -9.79 -10.51 3.79
N ALA A 35 -10.86 -10.78 4.55
CA ALA A 35 -11.52 -9.78 5.38
C ALA A 35 -10.56 -9.15 6.42
N GLN A 36 -9.63 -9.94 6.99
CA GLN A 36 -8.64 -9.40 7.91
C GLN A 36 -7.62 -8.50 7.21
N ILE A 37 -7.21 -8.85 5.99
CA ILE A 37 -6.27 -8.04 5.20
C ILE A 37 -6.96 -6.75 4.74
N GLU A 38 -8.21 -6.82 4.27
CA GLU A 38 -9.01 -5.65 3.91
C GLU A 38 -9.19 -4.70 5.10
N ARG A 39 -9.41 -5.24 6.30
CA ARG A 39 -9.47 -4.46 7.54
C ARG A 39 -8.17 -3.69 7.81
N LEU A 40 -7.02 -4.33 7.63
CA LEU A 40 -5.71 -3.69 7.80
C LEU A 40 -5.38 -2.74 6.64
N GLY A 41 -5.82 -3.05 5.43
CA GLY A 41 -5.55 -2.25 4.23
C GLY A 41 -4.10 -2.26 3.75
N VAL A 42 -3.16 -2.79 4.52
CA VAL A 42 -1.74 -2.87 4.16
C VAL A 42 -1.04 -4.02 4.89
N LEU A 43 -0.21 -4.76 4.16
CA LEU A 43 0.74 -5.72 4.73
C LEU A 43 2.14 -5.40 4.18
N GLN A 44 3.01 -4.87 5.02
CA GLN A 44 4.38 -4.56 4.62
C GLN A 44 5.14 -5.85 4.30
N ILE A 45 5.79 -5.88 3.14
CA ILE A 45 6.66 -6.98 2.71
C ILE A 45 8.09 -6.67 3.17
N ASP A 46 8.69 -7.60 3.90
CA ASP A 46 10.06 -7.47 4.36
C ASP A 46 10.88 -8.71 4.02
N SER A 47 12.17 -8.53 3.84
CA SER A 47 13.14 -9.59 3.60
C SER A 47 13.42 -10.45 4.84
N VAL A 48 13.12 -9.92 6.03
CA VAL A 48 13.29 -10.65 7.31
C VAL A 48 12.52 -11.96 7.28
N ASN A 49 13.22 -13.06 7.55
CA ASN A 49 12.72 -14.41 7.52
C ASN A 49 13.34 -15.22 8.69
N ALA A 50 13.01 -14.83 9.93
CA ALA A 50 13.54 -15.49 11.10
C ALA A 50 12.82 -16.83 11.38
N VAL A 51 11.49 -16.86 11.30
CA VAL A 51 10.62 -18.06 11.44
C VAL A 51 9.83 -18.21 10.15
N VAL A 52 9.24 -17.14 9.70
CA VAL A 52 8.49 -16.98 8.46
C VAL A 52 8.65 -15.53 8.01
N ARG A 53 8.41 -15.22 6.74
CA ARG A 53 8.47 -13.82 6.29
C ARG A 53 7.45 -12.95 7.01
N SER A 54 7.88 -11.74 7.37
CA SER A 54 7.15 -10.84 8.27
C SER A 54 5.72 -10.52 7.83
N HIS A 55 5.44 -10.46 6.52
CA HIS A 55 4.10 -10.15 6.01
C HIS A 55 3.04 -11.22 6.28
N TYR A 56 3.42 -12.44 6.70
CA TYR A 56 2.46 -13.45 7.16
C TYR A 56 2.03 -13.23 8.62
N LEU A 57 2.84 -12.55 9.43
CA LEU A 57 2.61 -12.42 10.87
C LEU A 57 1.40 -11.55 11.25
N PRO A 58 1.06 -10.45 10.53
CA PRO A 58 -0.11 -9.64 10.87
C PRO A 58 -1.42 -10.42 10.84
N ALA A 59 -1.62 -11.30 9.87
CA ALA A 59 -2.80 -12.17 9.82
C ALA A 59 -2.72 -13.25 10.91
N PHE A 60 -1.56 -13.89 11.09
CA PHE A 60 -1.37 -14.91 12.12
C PHE A 60 -1.68 -14.38 13.53
N SER A 61 -1.24 -13.19 13.88
CA SER A 61 -1.44 -12.60 15.21
C SER A 61 -2.91 -12.31 15.54
N ARG A 62 -3.80 -12.29 14.54
CA ARG A 62 -5.24 -11.99 14.69
C ARG A 62 -6.12 -13.21 14.49
N LEU A 63 -5.74 -14.06 13.56
CA LEU A 63 -6.55 -15.23 13.16
C LEU A 63 -6.03 -16.54 13.74
N GLY A 64 -4.77 -16.57 14.22
CA GLY A 64 -4.08 -17.81 14.56
C GLY A 64 -3.52 -18.49 13.32
N HIS A 65 -3.30 -19.81 13.40
CA HIS A 65 -2.70 -20.58 12.32
C HIS A 65 -3.57 -20.56 11.06
N TYR A 66 -2.93 -20.23 9.93
CA TYR A 66 -3.52 -20.31 8.59
C TYR A 66 -2.44 -20.79 7.59
N GLN A 67 -2.85 -21.24 6.43
CA GLN A 67 -1.92 -21.67 5.38
C GLN A 67 -1.39 -20.44 4.64
N ALA A 68 -0.05 -20.28 4.61
CA ALA A 68 0.62 -19.14 3.96
C ALA A 68 0.25 -19.05 2.48
N GLU A 69 0.06 -20.20 1.82
CA GLU A 69 -0.34 -20.32 0.42
C GLU A 69 -1.67 -19.61 0.13
N HIS A 70 -2.56 -19.49 1.11
CA HIS A 70 -3.79 -18.72 0.95
C HIS A 70 -3.53 -17.22 0.78
N LEU A 71 -2.53 -16.66 1.48
CA LEU A 71 -2.10 -15.28 1.27
C LEU A 71 -1.43 -15.13 -0.09
N ASP A 72 -0.58 -16.07 -0.47
CA ASP A 72 0.10 -16.06 -1.77
C ASP A 72 -0.91 -16.13 -2.93
N GLU A 73 -1.96 -16.93 -2.80
CA GLU A 73 -3.05 -16.95 -3.79
C GLU A 73 -3.80 -15.62 -3.89
N LEU A 74 -4.05 -14.95 -2.76
CA LEU A 74 -4.69 -13.63 -2.76
C LEU A 74 -3.78 -12.57 -3.39
N ALA A 75 -2.48 -12.67 -3.20
CA ALA A 75 -1.50 -11.70 -3.68
C ALA A 75 -1.07 -11.96 -5.13
N TRP A 76 -0.72 -13.20 -5.47
CA TRP A 76 -0.05 -13.56 -6.71
C TRP A 76 -0.72 -14.70 -7.48
N GLY A 77 -1.88 -15.16 -7.01
CA GLY A 77 -2.65 -16.20 -7.67
C GLY A 77 -3.25 -15.76 -9.01
N ARG A 78 -4.00 -16.67 -9.65
CA ARG A 78 -4.70 -16.38 -10.91
C ARG A 78 -5.64 -15.18 -10.72
N ALA A 79 -5.85 -14.38 -11.78
CA ALA A 79 -6.62 -13.13 -11.74
C ALA A 79 -7.96 -13.22 -10.98
N ARG A 80 -8.75 -14.30 -11.17
CA ARG A 80 -10.03 -14.52 -10.47
C ARG A 80 -9.92 -14.68 -8.95
N ARG A 81 -8.74 -15.09 -8.43
CA ARG A 81 -8.48 -15.27 -6.99
C ARG A 81 -7.69 -14.14 -6.37
N ARG A 82 -7.01 -13.36 -7.20
CA ARG A 82 -6.22 -12.22 -6.76
C ARG A 82 -7.14 -11.18 -6.10
N ARG A 83 -6.72 -10.68 -4.95
CA ARG A 83 -7.39 -9.63 -4.17
C ARG A 83 -6.43 -8.54 -3.73
N LEU A 84 -5.14 -8.78 -3.93
CA LEU A 84 -4.07 -7.89 -3.52
C LEU A 84 -3.17 -7.55 -4.70
N PHE A 85 -2.50 -6.43 -4.61
CA PHE A 85 -1.39 -6.04 -5.50
C PHE A 85 -0.23 -5.52 -4.67
N GLU A 86 0.99 -5.53 -5.23
CA GLU A 86 2.14 -4.91 -4.61
C GLU A 86 2.28 -3.47 -5.07
N TYR A 87 2.53 -2.57 -4.13
CA TYR A 87 2.99 -1.22 -4.40
C TYR A 87 3.60 -0.59 -3.14
N TRP A 88 4.06 0.66 -3.26
CA TRP A 88 4.55 1.47 -2.16
C TRP A 88 3.37 2.02 -1.36
N GLY A 89 2.98 1.27 -0.31
CA GLY A 89 2.04 1.70 0.72
C GLY A 89 2.81 2.29 1.90
N HIS A 90 2.96 1.52 2.97
CA HIS A 90 3.98 1.75 3.99
C HIS A 90 5.19 0.88 3.61
N GLU A 91 6.18 1.45 2.91
CA GLU A 91 7.22 0.71 2.20
C GLU A 91 6.64 -0.28 1.16
N ALA A 92 7.42 -1.28 0.71
CA ALA A 92 6.93 -2.32 -0.17
C ALA A 92 5.80 -3.10 0.52
N SER A 93 4.61 -3.09 -0.04
CA SER A 93 3.42 -3.61 0.63
C SER A 93 2.52 -4.40 -0.31
N LEU A 94 1.82 -5.39 0.26
CA LEU A 94 0.60 -5.94 -0.32
C LEU A 94 -0.58 -5.05 0.10
N LEU A 95 -1.37 -4.65 -0.86
CA LEU A 95 -2.49 -3.74 -0.72
C LEU A 95 -3.74 -4.36 -1.34
N PRO A 96 -4.94 -4.22 -0.75
CA PRO A 96 -6.19 -4.59 -1.41
C PRO A 96 -6.32 -3.94 -2.78
N LEU A 97 -6.79 -4.69 -3.77
CA LEU A 97 -6.94 -4.21 -5.16
C LEU A 97 -7.79 -2.95 -5.25
N GLU A 98 -8.78 -2.78 -4.38
CA GLU A 98 -9.64 -1.57 -4.31
C GLU A 98 -8.86 -0.28 -4.03
N LEU A 99 -7.64 -0.37 -3.49
CA LEU A 99 -6.77 0.79 -3.25
C LEU A 99 -5.95 1.19 -4.49
N TYR A 100 -5.94 0.38 -5.56
CA TYR A 100 -5.18 0.68 -6.76
C TYR A 100 -5.54 2.06 -7.36
N PRO A 101 -6.82 2.41 -7.55
CA PRO A 101 -7.20 3.73 -8.06
C PRO A 101 -6.77 4.89 -7.14
N LEU A 102 -6.70 4.64 -5.82
CA LEU A 102 -6.30 5.65 -4.82
C LEU A 102 -4.80 5.93 -4.81
N LEU A 103 -4.00 5.12 -5.51
CA LEU A 103 -2.54 5.27 -5.56
C LEU A 103 -2.02 5.72 -6.94
N ARG A 104 -2.90 5.87 -7.93
CA ARG A 104 -2.51 6.29 -9.28
C ARG A 104 -1.85 7.67 -9.31
N TRP A 105 -2.29 8.60 -8.49
CA TRP A 105 -1.63 9.90 -8.33
C TRP A 105 -0.17 9.78 -7.91
N ARG A 106 0.16 8.81 -7.03
CA ARG A 106 1.54 8.54 -6.61
C ARG A 106 2.37 7.97 -7.75
N MET A 107 1.78 7.10 -8.57
CA MET A 107 2.41 6.56 -9.78
C MET A 107 2.75 7.69 -10.77
N ARG A 108 1.83 8.64 -10.99
CA ARG A 108 2.09 9.83 -11.84
C ARG A 108 3.22 10.69 -11.28
N ARG A 109 3.18 11.01 -9.98
CA ARG A 109 4.28 11.76 -9.34
C ARG A 109 5.63 11.05 -9.52
N ALA A 110 5.64 9.73 -9.41
CA ALA A 110 6.85 8.92 -9.61
C ALA A 110 7.33 8.98 -11.06
N ALA A 111 6.44 8.95 -12.05
CA ALA A 111 6.76 9.12 -13.47
C ALA A 111 7.41 10.49 -13.74
N ASP A 112 6.99 11.53 -13.01
CA ASP A 112 7.57 12.88 -13.03
C ASP A 112 8.81 13.03 -12.13
N GLY A 113 9.33 11.93 -11.57
CA GLY A 113 10.50 11.92 -10.69
C GLY A 113 10.24 12.43 -9.27
N GLN A 114 8.96 12.57 -8.87
CA GLN A 114 8.57 13.07 -7.55
C GLN A 114 8.19 11.90 -6.60
N GLY A 115 8.54 12.05 -5.31
CA GLY A 115 8.16 11.06 -4.28
C GLY A 115 8.91 9.73 -4.37
N ILE A 116 9.98 9.64 -5.16
CA ILE A 116 10.87 8.50 -5.30
C ILE A 116 12.30 8.88 -4.93
N TYR A 117 13.17 7.88 -4.73
CA TYR A 117 14.58 8.14 -4.42
C TYR A 117 15.25 8.96 -5.52
N GLY A 118 16.05 9.97 -5.14
CA GLY A 118 16.67 10.90 -6.08
C GLY A 118 17.54 10.22 -7.16
N GLN A 119 18.21 9.11 -6.84
CA GLN A 119 18.94 8.33 -7.84
C GLN A 119 18.01 7.66 -8.85
N LEU A 120 16.82 7.20 -8.42
CA LEU A 120 15.82 6.60 -9.31
C LEU A 120 15.19 7.67 -10.20
N ALA A 121 14.89 8.85 -9.65
CA ALA A 121 14.40 10.00 -10.42
C ALA A 121 15.42 10.43 -11.50
N LYS A 122 16.69 10.55 -11.12
CA LYS A 122 17.79 10.85 -12.05
C LYS A 122 17.90 9.80 -13.15
N PHE A 123 17.85 8.52 -12.80
CA PHE A 123 17.86 7.41 -13.77
C PHE A 123 16.70 7.51 -14.77
N GLY A 124 15.50 7.87 -14.30
CA GLY A 124 14.31 8.08 -15.13
C GLY A 124 14.52 9.10 -16.25
N VAL A 125 15.35 10.12 -16.01
CA VAL A 125 15.69 11.15 -17.01
C VAL A 125 16.84 10.72 -17.90
N GLU A 126 17.93 10.20 -17.30
CA GLU A 126 19.20 9.96 -18.00
C GLU A 126 19.23 8.65 -18.80
N ARG A 127 18.41 7.66 -18.42
CA ARG A 127 18.46 6.30 -18.99
C ARG A 127 17.11 5.84 -19.54
N ARG A 128 16.42 6.76 -20.23
CA ARG A 128 15.14 6.47 -20.87
C ARG A 128 15.24 5.33 -21.88
N ASP A 129 16.38 5.25 -22.57
CA ASP A 129 16.72 4.16 -23.49
C ASP A 129 16.60 2.76 -22.86
N VAL A 130 17.12 2.62 -21.63
CA VAL A 130 17.08 1.34 -20.90
C VAL A 130 15.65 1.07 -20.40
N ILE A 131 14.95 2.10 -19.88
CA ILE A 131 13.58 1.98 -19.40
C ILE A 131 12.67 1.49 -20.52
N ASP A 132 12.74 2.11 -21.70
CA ASP A 132 11.91 1.76 -22.85
C ASP A 132 12.23 0.34 -23.37
N SER A 133 13.52 -0.04 -23.38
CA SER A 133 13.95 -1.40 -23.76
C SER A 133 13.41 -2.45 -22.78
N VAL A 134 13.46 -2.19 -21.47
CA VAL A 134 12.94 -3.10 -20.44
C VAL A 134 11.43 -3.20 -20.52
N LEU A 135 10.72 -2.09 -20.71
CA LEU A 135 9.26 -2.10 -20.88
C LEU A 135 8.86 -2.90 -22.12
N GLN A 136 9.60 -2.74 -23.22
CA GLN A 136 9.36 -3.53 -24.43
C GLN A 136 9.58 -5.03 -24.18
N ALA A 137 10.62 -5.39 -23.43
CA ALA A 137 10.84 -6.80 -23.06
C ALA A 137 9.69 -7.38 -22.22
N VAL A 138 9.11 -6.59 -21.28
CA VAL A 138 7.92 -7.00 -20.52
C VAL A 138 6.72 -7.17 -21.44
N ARG A 139 6.50 -6.26 -22.40
CA ARG A 139 5.41 -6.37 -23.39
C ARG A 139 5.47 -7.64 -24.22
N GLU A 140 6.65 -7.99 -24.69
CA GLU A 140 6.87 -9.13 -25.59
C GLU A 140 6.91 -10.48 -24.86
N ARG A 141 7.55 -10.53 -23.69
CA ARG A 141 7.86 -11.78 -23.00
C ARG A 141 6.91 -12.12 -21.86
N GLY A 142 6.06 -11.17 -21.45
CA GLY A 142 5.20 -11.31 -20.27
C GLY A 142 5.97 -11.15 -18.96
N ALA A 143 5.47 -11.77 -17.90
CA ALA A 143 6.02 -11.60 -16.55
C ALA A 143 7.49 -12.02 -16.47
N LEU A 144 8.36 -11.09 -16.05
CA LEU A 144 9.80 -11.32 -15.93
C LEU A 144 10.41 -10.61 -14.72
N GLY A 145 11.49 -11.16 -14.21
CA GLY A 145 12.31 -10.58 -13.13
C GLY A 145 13.61 -9.99 -13.65
N ALA A 146 14.28 -9.22 -12.80
CA ALA A 146 15.56 -8.58 -13.11
C ALA A 146 16.62 -9.60 -13.57
N GLY A 147 16.64 -10.79 -12.95
CA GLY A 147 17.57 -11.86 -13.31
C GLY A 147 17.44 -12.38 -14.74
N SER A 148 16.25 -12.25 -15.37
CA SER A 148 16.03 -12.68 -16.74
C SER A 148 16.38 -11.63 -17.81
N LEU A 149 16.67 -10.40 -17.38
CA LEU A 149 17.06 -9.28 -18.23
C LEU A 149 18.58 -9.02 -18.19
N SER A 150 19.23 -9.41 -17.09
CA SER A 150 20.65 -9.15 -16.91
C SER A 150 21.48 -9.93 -17.93
N THR A 151 22.28 -9.22 -18.71
CA THR A 151 23.32 -9.80 -19.59
C THR A 151 24.64 -10.03 -18.85
N ARG A 152 24.74 -9.62 -17.57
CA ARG A 152 25.95 -9.79 -16.78
C ARG A 152 26.06 -11.19 -16.19
N SER A 153 27.15 -11.87 -16.46
CA SER A 153 27.50 -13.17 -15.87
C SER A 153 28.08 -13.09 -14.46
N GLU A 154 28.54 -11.90 -14.02
CA GLU A 154 29.19 -11.67 -12.71
C GLU A 154 28.64 -10.43 -12.01
N LYS A 155 28.52 -10.51 -10.67
CA LYS A 155 28.23 -9.34 -9.82
C LYS A 155 29.49 -8.46 -9.74
N ALA A 156 29.44 -7.27 -10.32
CA ALA A 156 30.55 -6.33 -10.35
C ALA A 156 30.42 -5.26 -9.26
N GLY A 157 30.23 -5.62 -7.97
CA GLY A 157 30.17 -4.63 -6.92
C GLY A 157 29.55 -5.11 -5.60
N PRO A 158 29.36 -4.21 -4.61
CA PRO A 158 28.68 -4.52 -3.36
C PRO A 158 27.27 -5.06 -3.64
N TRP A 159 26.71 -5.83 -2.71
CA TRP A 159 25.41 -6.53 -2.89
C TRP A 159 24.21 -5.60 -3.21
N TRP A 160 24.35 -4.29 -3.05
CA TRP A 160 23.37 -3.23 -3.45
C TRP A 160 23.66 -2.60 -4.82
N ASP A 161 24.67 -3.07 -5.58
CA ASP A 161 24.92 -2.58 -6.95
C ASP A 161 23.88 -3.19 -7.91
N TRP A 162 22.84 -2.38 -8.17
CA TRP A 162 21.76 -2.78 -9.05
C TRP A 162 22.18 -2.66 -10.51
N SER A 163 21.84 -3.66 -11.33
CA SER A 163 21.98 -3.53 -12.78
C SER A 163 21.06 -2.42 -13.30
N ALA A 164 21.38 -1.87 -14.48
CA ALA A 164 20.57 -0.85 -15.12
C ALA A 164 19.14 -1.36 -15.38
N GLU A 165 18.99 -2.63 -15.75
CA GLU A 165 17.71 -3.27 -16.00
C GLU A 165 16.89 -3.41 -14.72
N LYS A 166 17.51 -3.73 -13.59
CA LYS A 166 16.83 -3.76 -12.30
C LYS A 166 16.36 -2.35 -11.89
N THR A 167 17.19 -1.34 -12.08
CA THR A 167 16.82 0.05 -11.79
C THR A 167 15.67 0.50 -12.69
N ALA A 168 15.68 0.12 -13.96
CA ALA A 168 14.58 0.40 -14.89
C ALA A 168 13.27 -0.27 -14.45
N LEU A 169 13.29 -1.53 -14.00
CA LEU A 169 12.10 -2.21 -13.46
C LEU A 169 11.56 -1.51 -12.21
N GLU A 170 12.42 -1.06 -11.30
CA GLU A 170 11.98 -0.32 -10.10
C GLU A 170 11.40 1.05 -10.47
N TRP A 171 11.95 1.74 -11.49
CA TRP A 171 11.37 2.98 -11.99
C TRP A 171 10.01 2.75 -12.64
N LEU A 172 9.90 1.77 -13.54
CA LEU A 172 8.64 1.40 -14.20
C LEU A 172 7.57 0.98 -13.17
N PHE A 173 7.98 0.26 -12.13
CA PHE A 173 7.09 -0.13 -11.04
C PHE A 173 6.62 1.07 -10.21
N ALA A 174 7.52 1.98 -9.88
CA ALA A 174 7.15 3.21 -9.18
C ALA A 174 6.19 4.08 -10.01
N ALA A 175 6.43 4.18 -11.31
CA ALA A 175 5.60 4.92 -12.27
C ALA A 175 4.27 4.21 -12.62
N GLY A 176 4.06 2.95 -12.18
CA GLY A 176 2.86 2.19 -12.48
C GLY A 176 2.78 1.63 -13.89
N GLU A 177 3.87 1.73 -14.68
CA GLU A 177 3.97 1.16 -16.04
C GLU A 177 4.08 -0.37 -16.03
N VAL A 178 4.55 -0.92 -14.92
CA VAL A 178 4.50 -2.35 -14.63
C VAL A 178 4.00 -2.59 -13.20
N THR A 179 3.48 -3.77 -12.96
CA THR A 179 3.06 -4.22 -11.61
C THR A 179 3.60 -5.62 -11.33
N VAL A 180 3.52 -6.08 -10.09
CA VAL A 180 4.02 -7.41 -9.72
C VAL A 180 2.98 -8.49 -10.06
N ALA A 181 3.29 -9.30 -11.03
CA ALA A 181 2.48 -10.44 -11.45
C ALA A 181 2.64 -11.64 -10.51
N GLY A 182 3.81 -11.79 -9.90
CA GLY A 182 4.13 -12.91 -9.04
C GLY A 182 5.52 -12.78 -8.43
N ARG A 183 5.92 -13.80 -7.71
CA ARG A 183 7.26 -13.90 -7.14
C ARG A 183 7.90 -15.26 -7.42
N ARG A 184 9.22 -15.25 -7.62
CA ARG A 184 10.05 -16.45 -7.66
C ARG A 184 10.99 -16.39 -6.45
N GLY A 185 10.64 -17.11 -5.39
CA GLY A 185 11.23 -16.88 -4.08
C GLY A 185 10.93 -15.46 -3.58
N PHE A 186 11.95 -14.62 -3.44
CA PHE A 186 11.77 -13.20 -3.05
C PHE A 186 11.92 -12.22 -4.22
N GLU A 187 12.30 -12.68 -5.40
CA GLU A 187 12.37 -11.88 -6.62
C GLU A 187 10.97 -11.55 -7.12
N ARG A 188 10.71 -10.26 -7.42
CA ARG A 188 9.50 -9.82 -8.10
C ARG A 188 9.52 -10.20 -9.58
N LEU A 189 8.39 -10.67 -10.09
CA LEU A 189 8.14 -10.83 -11.51
C LEU A 189 7.17 -9.75 -11.94
N TYR A 190 7.62 -8.87 -12.82
CA TYR A 190 6.88 -7.70 -13.28
C TYR A 190 6.18 -7.99 -14.60
N ASP A 191 4.92 -7.56 -14.73
CA ASP A 191 4.14 -7.60 -15.97
C ASP A 191 3.34 -6.31 -16.13
N LEU A 192 2.70 -6.15 -17.27
CA LEU A 192 1.84 -5.00 -17.54
C LEU A 192 0.62 -4.98 -16.60
N PRO A 193 0.19 -3.78 -16.15
CA PRO A 193 -1.01 -3.67 -15.32
C PRO A 193 -2.25 -4.34 -15.94
N GLU A 194 -2.44 -4.23 -17.25
CA GLU A 194 -3.59 -4.78 -17.96
C GLU A 194 -3.67 -6.32 -17.92
N ARG A 195 -2.56 -6.99 -17.61
CA ARG A 195 -2.50 -8.45 -17.47
C ARG A 195 -2.69 -8.93 -16.04
N VAL A 196 -2.61 -8.02 -15.08
CA VAL A 196 -2.53 -8.34 -13.64
C VAL A 196 -3.68 -7.74 -12.85
N ILE A 197 -3.99 -6.47 -13.10
CA ILE A 197 -5.04 -5.71 -12.41
C ILE A 197 -6.36 -5.89 -13.17
N PRO A 198 -7.49 -6.12 -12.48
CA PRO A 198 -8.79 -6.20 -13.12
C PRO A 198 -9.11 -4.94 -13.94
N GLY A 199 -9.60 -5.14 -15.18
CA GLY A 199 -9.91 -4.03 -16.09
C GLY A 199 -10.86 -3.01 -15.49
N GLU A 200 -11.85 -3.46 -14.71
CA GLU A 200 -12.79 -2.59 -13.99
C GLU A 200 -12.13 -1.59 -13.03
N LEU A 201 -10.92 -1.89 -12.53
CA LEU A 201 -10.14 -0.96 -11.69
C LEU A 201 -9.25 -0.05 -12.53
N LEU A 202 -8.76 -0.54 -13.66
CA LEU A 202 -7.96 0.24 -14.61
C LEU A 202 -8.82 1.28 -15.33
N ASP A 203 -10.06 0.91 -15.69
CA ASP A 203 -11.01 1.75 -16.42
C ASP A 203 -11.70 2.80 -15.54
N GLN A 204 -11.54 2.72 -14.21
CA GLN A 204 -12.08 3.75 -13.32
C GLN A 204 -11.49 5.12 -13.67
N ALA A 205 -12.37 6.11 -13.72
CA ALA A 205 -11.95 7.50 -13.86
C ALA A 205 -10.92 7.84 -12.78
N GLU A 206 -9.89 8.56 -13.20
CA GLU A 206 -8.84 8.94 -12.27
C GLU A 206 -9.38 9.92 -11.24
N LEU A 207 -9.15 9.60 -9.97
CA LEU A 207 -9.52 10.48 -8.89
C LEU A 207 -8.56 11.67 -8.83
N ASP A 208 -9.09 12.81 -8.47
CA ASP A 208 -8.28 13.93 -8.01
C ASP A 208 -7.39 13.47 -6.85
N GLU A 209 -6.18 13.99 -6.82
CA GLU A 209 -5.19 13.62 -5.81
C GLU A 209 -5.68 13.90 -4.39
N ASP A 210 -6.35 15.04 -4.20
CA ASP A 210 -6.90 15.45 -2.93
C ASP A 210 -7.94 14.44 -2.43
N GLU A 211 -8.84 14.00 -3.28
CA GLU A 211 -9.85 13.01 -2.96
C GLU A 211 -9.23 11.62 -2.73
N ALA A 212 -8.25 11.23 -3.52
CA ALA A 212 -7.55 9.96 -3.33
C ALA A 212 -6.85 9.91 -1.96
N GLN A 213 -6.16 10.98 -1.57
CA GLN A 213 -5.50 11.08 -0.27
C GLN A 213 -6.51 11.12 0.88
N ARG A 214 -7.65 11.80 0.73
CA ARG A 214 -8.75 11.80 1.72
C ARG A 214 -9.27 10.39 1.96
N ARG A 215 -9.50 9.60 0.92
CA ARG A 215 -9.93 8.20 1.04
C ARG A 215 -8.86 7.32 1.71
N LEU A 216 -7.59 7.53 1.41
CA LEU A 216 -6.51 6.82 2.09
C LEU A 216 -6.45 7.17 3.59
N LEU A 217 -6.65 8.43 3.97
CA LEU A 217 -6.74 8.84 5.37
C LEU A 217 -7.94 8.19 6.08
N LEU A 218 -9.10 8.14 5.45
CA LEU A 218 -10.28 7.43 6.01
C LEU A 218 -10.00 5.94 6.19
N ARG A 219 -9.33 5.28 5.24
CA ARG A 219 -8.88 3.88 5.41
C ARG A 219 -7.91 3.73 6.57
N SER A 220 -7.03 4.71 6.80
CA SER A 220 -6.15 4.72 7.98
C SER A 220 -6.94 4.85 9.29
N VAL A 221 -7.99 5.69 9.31
CA VAL A 221 -8.90 5.82 10.47
C VAL A 221 -9.57 4.48 10.78
N ASP A 222 -10.11 3.81 9.77
CA ASP A 222 -10.78 2.50 9.92
C ASP A 222 -9.80 1.45 10.47
N ALA A 223 -8.57 1.42 9.98
CA ALA A 223 -7.57 0.46 10.39
C ALA A 223 -7.02 0.72 11.81
N LEU A 224 -6.87 1.99 12.20
CA LEU A 224 -6.26 2.38 13.48
C LEU A 224 -7.29 2.60 14.59
N GLY A 225 -8.53 3.00 14.26
CA GLY A 225 -9.62 3.26 15.19
C GLY A 225 -9.44 4.51 16.04
N VAL A 226 -8.27 4.70 16.61
CA VAL A 226 -7.85 5.92 17.33
C VAL A 226 -6.43 6.24 16.91
N ALA A 227 -6.19 7.44 16.40
CA ALA A 227 -4.90 7.82 15.85
C ALA A 227 -4.69 9.32 15.89
N SER A 228 -3.44 9.74 15.94
CA SER A 228 -3.06 11.12 15.66
C SER A 228 -3.03 11.40 14.15
N GLU A 229 -3.01 12.68 13.75
CA GLU A 229 -2.79 13.06 12.35
C GLU A 229 -1.50 12.42 11.82
N LYS A 230 -0.45 12.40 12.62
CA LYS A 230 0.83 11.78 12.27
C LYS A 230 0.69 10.28 11.98
N ASP A 231 -0.06 9.55 12.80
CA ASP A 231 -0.28 8.12 12.61
C ASP A 231 -1.11 7.84 11.35
N LEU A 232 -2.14 8.66 11.11
CA LEU A 232 -3.01 8.54 9.91
C LEU A 232 -2.21 8.70 8.62
N ARG A 233 -1.38 9.75 8.52
CA ARG A 233 -0.58 9.97 7.31
C ARG A 233 0.54 8.95 7.13
N ASP A 234 1.15 8.52 8.24
CA ASP A 234 2.24 7.54 8.19
C ASP A 234 1.76 6.19 7.66
N TYR A 235 0.49 5.85 7.90
CA TYR A 235 -0.09 4.57 7.50
C TYR A 235 0.09 4.25 6.01
N TYR A 236 -0.07 5.25 5.15
CA TYR A 236 0.16 5.16 3.70
C TYR A 236 1.26 6.10 3.20
N ARG A 237 2.16 6.56 4.08
CA ARG A 237 3.28 7.46 3.74
C ARG A 237 2.83 8.70 2.96
N LEU A 238 1.80 9.39 3.45
CA LEU A 238 1.35 10.66 2.88
C LEU A 238 2.22 11.82 3.35
N ASP A 239 2.32 12.86 2.54
CA ASP A 239 3.05 14.07 2.90
C ASP A 239 2.40 14.83 4.08
N ALA A 240 3.23 15.46 4.91
CA ALA A 240 2.76 16.13 6.13
C ALA A 240 1.96 17.41 5.84
N GLY A 241 2.34 18.14 4.77
CA GLY A 241 1.65 19.39 4.39
C GLY A 241 0.23 19.12 3.93
N ASP A 242 0.10 18.19 2.99
CA ASP A 242 -1.18 17.79 2.43
C ASP A 242 -2.08 17.13 3.48
N SER A 243 -1.54 16.21 4.26
CA SER A 243 -2.32 15.42 5.23
C SER A 243 -2.94 16.26 6.33
N LYS A 244 -2.22 17.25 6.88
CA LYS A 244 -2.74 18.12 7.94
C LYS A 244 -4.00 18.86 7.48
N ARG A 245 -3.97 19.41 6.26
CA ARG A 245 -5.13 20.11 5.68
C ARG A 245 -6.31 19.15 5.54
N ARG A 246 -6.09 17.98 4.97
CA ARG A 246 -7.15 17.00 4.71
C ARG A 246 -7.74 16.40 5.99
N VAL A 247 -6.91 16.14 6.99
CA VAL A 247 -7.42 15.68 8.30
C VAL A 247 -8.29 16.76 8.94
N ALA A 248 -7.90 18.04 8.87
CA ALA A 248 -8.71 19.14 9.37
C ALA A 248 -10.07 19.22 8.65
N GLU A 249 -10.10 19.11 7.33
CA GLU A 249 -11.32 19.07 6.51
C GLU A 249 -12.22 17.88 6.91
N LEU A 250 -11.66 16.68 7.04
CA LEU A 250 -12.41 15.49 7.44
C LEU A 250 -13.00 15.61 8.85
N VAL A 251 -12.27 16.23 9.78
CA VAL A 251 -12.77 16.50 11.13
C VAL A 251 -13.92 17.51 11.10
N GLU A 252 -13.81 18.56 10.30
CA GLU A 252 -14.86 19.56 10.14
C GLU A 252 -16.14 18.95 9.53
N GLU A 253 -16.01 18.12 8.53
CA GLU A 253 -17.14 17.41 7.90
C GLU A 253 -17.80 16.41 8.82
N ALA A 254 -17.02 15.68 9.63
CA ALA A 254 -17.54 14.71 10.59
C ALA A 254 -18.19 15.36 11.81
N THR A 255 -17.91 16.66 12.05
CA THR A 255 -18.50 17.39 13.18
C THR A 255 -19.94 17.77 12.81
N PRO A 256 -20.97 17.31 13.54
CA PRO A 256 -22.34 17.67 13.25
C PRO A 256 -22.46 19.20 13.25
N LYS A 257 -22.86 19.79 12.12
CA LYS A 257 -23.26 21.21 12.07
C LYS A 257 -24.51 21.33 12.93
N CYS A 258 -24.34 21.70 14.21
CA CYS A 258 -25.45 22.08 15.05
C CYS A 258 -26.14 23.26 14.33
N PRO A 259 -27.47 23.21 14.07
CA PRO A 259 -28.17 24.41 13.58
C PRO A 259 -27.91 25.50 14.62
N ALA A 260 -27.49 26.65 14.16
CA ALA A 260 -27.12 27.78 15.01
C ALA A 260 -28.27 28.15 15.96
N ALA A 261 -28.26 27.56 17.16
CA ALA A 261 -28.89 28.14 18.32
C ALA A 261 -27.93 29.20 18.84
N ALA A 262 -28.42 30.41 18.88
CA ALA A 262 -27.67 31.60 19.27
C ALA A 262 -26.76 31.36 20.47
N GLY A 263 -25.47 31.68 20.33
CA GLY A 263 -24.54 31.93 21.41
C GLY A 263 -23.86 30.68 21.97
N GLY A 264 -22.61 30.43 21.57
CA GLY A 264 -21.73 29.51 22.24
C GLY A 264 -20.75 28.82 21.28
N SER A 265 -19.60 29.43 21.09
CA SER A 265 -18.44 28.81 20.47
C SER A 265 -18.04 27.52 21.22
N ILE A 266 -18.23 26.37 20.59
CA ILE A 266 -17.66 25.12 21.07
C ILE A 266 -16.78 24.57 19.95
N LEU A 267 -15.61 25.12 19.82
CA LEU A 267 -14.47 24.48 19.20
C LEU A 267 -13.33 24.55 20.19
N SER A 268 -13.29 23.56 21.05
CA SER A 268 -12.05 23.19 21.72
C SER A 268 -11.27 22.36 20.72
N SER A 269 -10.09 22.82 20.35
CA SER A 269 -9.07 22.03 19.71
C SER A 269 -8.81 20.80 20.56
N ALA A 270 -9.54 19.71 20.30
CA ALA A 270 -9.20 18.42 20.85
C ALA A 270 -7.81 18.08 20.31
N GLY A 271 -6.82 18.17 21.16
CA GLY A 271 -5.48 17.70 20.84
C GLY A 271 -5.61 16.25 20.36
N VAL A 272 -5.32 16.06 19.12
CA VAL A 272 -5.12 14.75 18.51
C VAL A 272 -3.93 14.18 19.27
N MET A 273 -4.15 13.22 20.16
CA MET A 273 -3.10 12.46 20.81
C MET A 273 -2.75 11.23 20.02
#